data_425a2fb9e6181bf674dbcc7024b7e3ff
#
_entry.id   425a2fb9e6181bf674dbcc7024b7e3ff
#
_cell.length_a   1.000
_cell.length_b   1.000
_cell.length_c   1.000
_cell.angle_alpha   90.00
_cell.angle_beta   90.00
_cell.angle_gamma   90.00
#
_symmetry.space_group_name_H-M   'P 1'
#
loop_
_entity.id
_entity.type
_entity.pdbx_description
1 polymer ?
#
loop_
_entity_poly.entity_id
_entity_poly.type
_entity_poly.pdbx_seq_one_letter_code
_entity_poly.pdbx_strand_id
1 'polypeptide(L)'
;PRSRGLGDVYKRQGRIHPARIEEMVEKAQREVEAQIREDGENAAMDVGVHGIHPELLKLLGRMKFRSSYGQNALRHSIEVAQLSGMLAGEVGVDVRMAKRAGLLHDIGKSIDHEVEGSHIQIGVDLCKKYKESQIVINTVASHHGDCEPESLIACIVQAADAISAARPGARRETLETYTNRLKQLEDITNQFKGVDKSFAIQAGREIRVMVVPEHVNDADMVLLARDIAKQIEAELEYPGQIKVNVIRESRAIDYAK
;
A
#
# COMPACT_ATOMS: atom_id res chain seq x y z
N PRO A 1 -3.17 20.63 5.88
CA PRO A 1 -4.57 21.10 5.82
C PRO A 1 -4.79 22.49 6.45
N ARG A 2 -4.04 22.84 7.51
CA ARG A 2 -4.20 24.16 8.20
C ARG A 2 -3.67 25.36 7.40
N SER A 3 -2.68 25.16 6.50
CA SER A 3 -2.10 26.25 5.72
C SER A 3 -3.01 26.74 4.58
N ARG A 4 -3.82 25.86 3.97
CA ARG A 4 -4.77 26.21 2.91
C ARG A 4 -5.87 27.17 3.40
N GLY A 5 -6.40 26.95 4.62
CA GLY A 5 -7.44 27.81 5.19
C GLY A 5 -6.97 29.24 5.45
N LEU A 6 -5.74 29.41 5.94
CA LEU A 6 -5.15 30.73 6.19
C LEU A 6 -4.92 31.52 4.87
N GLY A 7 -4.38 30.85 3.83
CA GLY A 7 -4.17 31.47 2.52
C GLY A 7 -5.46 31.97 1.86
N ASP A 8 -6.55 31.20 1.99
CA ASP A 8 -7.86 31.58 1.42
C ASP A 8 -8.55 32.73 2.21
N VAL A 9 -8.39 32.76 3.53
CA VAL A 9 -8.89 33.86 4.37
C VAL A 9 -8.17 35.17 4.04
N TYR A 10 -6.86 35.12 3.88
CA TYR A 10 -6.06 36.32 3.52
C TYR A 10 -6.33 36.79 2.08
N LYS A 11 -6.52 35.87 1.10
CA LYS A 11 -6.93 36.22 -0.28
C LYS A 11 -8.27 36.94 -0.32
N ARG A 12 -9.25 36.50 0.45
CA ARG A 12 -10.59 37.13 0.54
C ARG A 12 -10.54 38.53 1.16
N GLN A 13 -9.52 38.83 1.95
CA GLN A 13 -9.34 40.16 2.57
C GLN A 13 -8.51 41.14 1.71
N GLY A 14 -8.05 40.74 0.49
CA GLY A 14 -7.28 41.60 -0.40
C GLY A 14 -5.91 42.03 0.14
N ARG A 15 -5.39 41.34 1.18
CA ARG A 15 -4.20 41.74 1.94
C ARG A 15 -2.90 41.04 1.54
N ILE A 16 -2.93 40.12 0.57
CA ILE A 16 -1.72 39.42 0.13
C ILE A 16 -1.35 39.84 -1.28
N HIS A 17 -0.21 40.52 -1.38
CA HIS A 17 0.44 40.82 -2.65
C HIS A 17 1.04 39.52 -3.24
N PRO A 18 1.00 39.31 -4.59
CA PRO A 18 1.58 38.13 -5.25
C PRO A 18 3.00 37.81 -4.82
N ALA A 19 3.89 38.82 -4.73
CA ALA A 19 5.26 38.64 -4.28
C ALA A 19 5.40 38.01 -2.87
N ARG A 20 4.43 38.27 -1.98
CA ARG A 20 4.43 37.66 -0.66
C ARG A 20 3.97 36.18 -0.70
N ILE A 21 3.15 35.82 -1.67
CA ILE A 21 2.77 34.42 -1.90
C ILE A 21 4.01 33.65 -2.37
N GLU A 22 4.76 34.20 -3.31
CA GLU A 22 6.01 33.60 -3.83
C GLU A 22 7.03 33.42 -2.71
N GLU A 23 7.27 34.43 -1.89
CA GLU A 23 8.16 34.35 -0.73
C GLU A 23 7.73 33.25 0.26
N MET A 24 6.42 33.13 0.54
CA MET A 24 5.88 32.09 1.43
C MET A 24 6.03 30.68 0.81
N VAL A 25 5.85 30.55 -0.49
CA VAL A 25 6.04 29.26 -1.20
C VAL A 25 7.50 28.84 -1.14
N GLU A 26 8.44 29.75 -1.46
CA GLU A 26 9.86 29.46 -1.38
C GLU A 26 10.31 29.10 0.04
N LYS A 27 9.78 29.80 1.05
CA LYS A 27 10.06 29.47 2.44
C LYS A 27 9.53 28.10 2.82
N ALA A 28 8.28 27.79 2.47
CA ALA A 28 7.66 26.48 2.72
C ALA A 28 8.41 25.35 2.00
N GLN A 29 8.87 25.59 0.78
CA GLN A 29 9.67 24.62 0.03
C GLN A 29 10.99 24.33 0.72
N ARG A 30 11.70 25.35 1.19
CA ARG A 30 12.97 25.18 1.95
C ARG A 30 12.73 24.42 3.26
N GLU A 31 11.65 24.72 3.98
CA GLU A 31 11.30 24.01 5.23
C GLU A 31 10.99 22.53 4.96
N VAL A 32 10.23 22.22 3.91
CA VAL A 32 9.91 20.83 3.53
C VAL A 32 11.16 20.08 3.07
N GLU A 33 12.05 20.72 2.30
CA GLU A 33 13.32 20.08 1.87
C GLU A 33 14.26 19.79 3.04
N ALA A 34 14.32 20.69 4.04
CA ALA A 34 15.08 20.46 5.26
C ALA A 34 14.49 19.28 6.06
N GLN A 35 13.16 19.23 6.20
CA GLN A 35 12.47 18.14 6.87
C GLN A 35 12.69 16.79 6.18
N ILE A 36 12.61 16.75 4.83
CA ILE A 36 12.90 15.55 4.04
C ILE A 36 14.30 15.02 4.33
N ARG A 37 15.30 15.90 4.38
CA ARG A 37 16.68 15.48 4.67
C ARG A 37 16.81 14.92 6.07
N GLU A 38 16.27 15.63 7.06
CA GLU A 38 16.27 15.21 8.46
C GLU A 38 15.57 13.85 8.65
N ASP A 39 14.40 13.65 8.04
CA ASP A 39 13.65 12.40 8.12
C ASP A 39 14.42 11.21 7.52
N GLY A 40 15.13 11.41 6.41
CA GLY A 40 15.96 10.38 5.81
C GLY A 40 17.19 10.02 6.65
N GLU A 41 17.86 11.01 7.22
CA GLU A 41 18.99 10.83 8.12
C GLU A 41 18.56 10.10 9.42
N ASN A 42 17.45 10.53 10.02
CA ASN A 42 16.88 9.89 11.20
C ASN A 42 16.49 8.43 10.95
N ALA A 43 15.88 8.13 9.80
CA ALA A 43 15.53 6.76 9.44
C ALA A 43 16.76 5.85 9.35
N ALA A 44 17.85 6.32 8.76
CA ALA A 44 19.10 5.56 8.69
C ALA A 44 19.73 5.37 10.09
N MET A 45 19.69 6.41 10.94
CA MET A 45 20.17 6.35 12.31
C MET A 45 19.36 5.36 13.17
N ASP A 46 18.03 5.38 13.07
CA ASP A 46 17.12 4.52 13.84
C ASP A 46 17.39 3.02 13.61
N VAL A 47 17.82 2.65 12.42
CA VAL A 47 18.17 1.26 12.09
C VAL A 47 19.67 0.97 12.22
N GLY A 48 20.49 1.99 12.47
CA GLY A 48 21.96 1.86 12.61
C GLY A 48 22.68 1.60 11.28
N VAL A 49 22.16 2.14 10.18
CA VAL A 49 22.78 2.05 8.85
C VAL A 49 23.50 3.35 8.53
N HIS A 50 24.80 3.25 8.23
CA HIS A 50 25.67 4.41 7.97
C HIS A 50 26.23 4.39 6.55
N GLY A 51 26.68 5.57 6.06
CA GLY A 51 27.36 5.70 4.78
C GLY A 51 26.43 5.51 3.57
N ILE A 52 25.15 5.80 3.71
CA ILE A 52 24.24 5.96 2.57
C ILE A 52 24.53 7.30 1.89
N HIS A 53 24.51 7.33 0.55
CA HIS A 53 24.72 8.56 -0.20
C HIS A 53 23.68 9.63 0.18
N PRO A 54 24.06 10.91 0.36
CA PRO A 54 23.13 11.98 0.79
C PRO A 54 21.86 12.10 -0.08
N GLU A 55 21.98 11.91 -1.39
CA GLU A 55 20.81 11.93 -2.27
C GLU A 55 19.86 10.73 -2.03
N LEU A 56 20.39 9.54 -1.71
CA LEU A 56 19.54 8.41 -1.31
C LEU A 56 18.85 8.67 0.03
N LEU A 57 19.55 9.32 0.99
CA LEU A 57 18.92 9.74 2.25
C LEU A 57 17.80 10.75 2.01
N LYS A 58 17.99 11.71 1.09
CA LYS A 58 16.95 12.65 0.69
C LYS A 58 15.74 11.90 0.07
N LEU A 59 15.99 10.96 -0.83
CA LEU A 59 14.92 10.13 -1.42
C LEU A 59 14.21 9.27 -0.38
N LEU A 60 14.95 8.69 0.57
CA LEU A 60 14.38 7.95 1.69
C LEU A 60 13.45 8.85 2.53
N GLY A 61 13.86 10.07 2.85
CA GLY A 61 13.03 11.05 3.57
C GLY A 61 11.75 11.43 2.82
N ARG A 62 11.79 11.52 1.49
CA ARG A 62 10.58 11.75 0.66
C ARG A 62 9.52 10.66 0.85
N MET A 63 9.92 9.43 1.18
CA MET A 63 8.99 8.33 1.43
C MET A 63 8.10 8.55 2.66
N LYS A 64 8.43 9.49 3.55
CA LYS A 64 7.54 9.93 4.65
C LYS A 64 6.21 10.48 4.15
N PHE A 65 6.22 11.10 2.98
CA PHE A 65 5.04 11.71 2.35
C PHE A 65 4.33 10.77 1.36
N ARG A 66 4.78 9.52 1.30
CA ARG A 66 4.20 8.46 0.46
C ARG A 66 3.49 7.42 1.30
N SER A 67 2.37 6.95 0.81
CA SER A 67 1.66 5.81 1.36
C SER A 67 1.36 4.80 0.25
N SER A 68 1.51 3.53 0.56
CA SER A 68 1.15 2.41 -0.31
C SER A 68 0.20 1.52 0.46
N TYR A 69 -1.00 1.27 -0.09
CA TYR A 69 -2.05 0.50 0.57
C TYR A 69 -2.36 0.98 2.02
N GLY A 70 -2.28 2.31 2.24
CA GLY A 70 -2.52 2.92 3.55
C GLY A 70 -1.38 2.80 4.56
N GLN A 71 -0.28 2.13 4.21
CA GLN A 71 0.94 2.07 5.00
C GLN A 71 1.92 3.18 4.56
N ASN A 72 2.49 3.90 5.53
CA ASN A 72 3.51 4.91 5.23
C ASN A 72 4.80 4.23 4.75
N ALA A 73 5.30 4.63 3.57
CA ALA A 73 6.42 3.97 2.92
C ALA A 73 7.73 4.05 3.73
N LEU A 74 8.04 5.19 4.36
CA LEU A 74 9.24 5.31 5.19
C LEU A 74 9.18 4.41 6.43
N ARG A 75 8.05 4.40 7.13
CA ARG A 75 7.88 3.53 8.31
C ARG A 75 7.96 2.06 7.96
N HIS A 76 7.39 1.67 6.83
CA HIS A 76 7.51 0.32 6.29
C HIS A 76 8.97 -0.04 6.03
N SER A 77 9.74 0.80 5.36
CA SER A 77 11.16 0.55 5.08
C SER A 77 12.00 0.42 6.37
N ILE A 78 11.72 1.24 7.39
CA ILE A 78 12.36 1.12 8.71
C ILE A 78 12.01 -0.23 9.36
N GLU A 79 10.75 -0.63 9.34
CA GLU A 79 10.28 -1.89 9.90
C GLU A 79 10.90 -3.10 9.18
N VAL A 80 10.92 -3.08 7.84
CA VAL A 80 11.57 -4.14 7.03
C VAL A 80 13.06 -4.21 7.33
N ALA A 81 13.75 -3.08 7.50
CA ALA A 81 15.16 -3.07 7.87
C ALA A 81 15.40 -3.72 9.25
N GLN A 82 14.57 -3.41 10.23
CA GLN A 82 14.67 -4.00 11.58
C GLN A 82 14.40 -5.50 11.56
N LEU A 83 13.32 -5.93 10.89
CA LEU A 83 12.98 -7.36 10.74
C LEU A 83 14.09 -8.12 9.99
N SER A 84 14.61 -7.54 8.90
CA SER A 84 15.72 -8.12 8.14
C SER A 84 16.97 -8.28 9.00
N GLY A 85 17.26 -7.28 9.86
CA GLY A 85 18.38 -7.37 10.79
C GLY A 85 18.22 -8.47 11.83
N MET A 86 17.01 -8.68 12.38
CA MET A 86 16.72 -9.75 13.32
C MET A 86 16.85 -11.12 12.64
N LEU A 87 16.21 -11.31 11.50
CA LEU A 87 16.29 -12.57 10.74
C LEU A 87 17.73 -12.89 10.31
N ALA A 88 18.48 -11.89 9.87
CA ALA A 88 19.88 -12.06 9.50
C ALA A 88 20.76 -12.51 10.69
N GLY A 89 20.50 -11.97 11.88
CA GLY A 89 21.17 -12.39 13.11
C GLY A 89 20.89 -13.84 13.47
N GLU A 90 19.66 -14.31 13.36
CA GLU A 90 19.28 -15.71 13.63
C GLU A 90 19.87 -16.68 12.61
N VAL A 91 19.95 -16.27 11.35
CA VAL A 91 20.49 -17.11 10.26
C VAL A 91 22.02 -17.05 10.18
N GLY A 92 22.67 -16.07 10.83
CA GLY A 92 24.12 -15.93 10.86
C GLY A 92 24.72 -15.24 9.62
N VAL A 93 23.97 -14.34 8.97
CA VAL A 93 24.46 -13.50 7.85
C VAL A 93 24.69 -12.05 8.27
N ASP A 94 25.27 -11.22 7.40
CA ASP A 94 25.61 -9.83 7.72
C ASP A 94 24.37 -9.00 8.04
N VAL A 95 24.17 -8.73 9.34
CA VAL A 95 23.06 -7.95 9.90
C VAL A 95 23.03 -6.53 9.37
N ARG A 96 24.19 -5.88 9.19
CA ARG A 96 24.27 -4.49 8.71
C ARG A 96 23.86 -4.39 7.25
N MET A 97 24.31 -5.35 6.44
CA MET A 97 23.94 -5.42 5.04
C MET A 97 22.46 -5.73 4.86
N ALA A 98 21.89 -6.65 5.66
CA ALA A 98 20.47 -6.97 5.65
C ALA A 98 19.59 -5.76 6.02
N LYS A 99 19.97 -5.01 7.06
CA LYS A 99 19.30 -3.75 7.43
C LYS A 99 19.37 -2.71 6.33
N ARG A 100 20.55 -2.54 5.69
CA ARG A 100 20.73 -1.61 4.58
C ARG A 100 19.86 -1.97 3.38
N ALA A 101 19.86 -3.24 3.00
CA ALA A 101 19.05 -3.74 1.89
C ALA A 101 17.55 -3.58 2.18
N GLY A 102 17.11 -3.93 3.40
CA GLY A 102 15.73 -3.73 3.84
C GLY A 102 15.30 -2.27 3.89
N LEU A 103 16.18 -1.34 4.31
CA LEU A 103 15.87 0.09 4.31
C LEU A 103 15.69 0.67 2.91
N LEU A 104 16.42 0.16 1.93
CA LEU A 104 16.44 0.67 0.56
C LEU A 104 15.58 -0.13 -0.43
N HIS A 105 14.96 -1.26 -0.01
CA HIS A 105 14.25 -2.16 -0.93
C HIS A 105 13.19 -1.44 -1.79
N ASP A 106 12.50 -0.50 -1.21
CA ASP A 106 11.40 0.26 -1.81
C ASP A 106 11.77 1.69 -2.23
N ILE A 107 13.06 2.03 -2.32
CA ILE A 107 13.53 3.42 -2.56
C ILE A 107 12.95 4.03 -3.84
N GLY A 108 12.61 3.24 -4.84
CA GLY A 108 11.99 3.70 -6.07
C GLY A 108 10.63 4.35 -5.88
N LYS A 109 9.88 4.00 -4.83
CA LYS A 109 8.60 4.62 -4.47
C LYS A 109 8.71 6.11 -4.11
N SER A 110 9.94 6.61 -3.89
CA SER A 110 10.18 8.03 -3.63
C SER A 110 9.88 8.93 -4.82
N ILE A 111 9.98 8.42 -6.05
CA ILE A 111 9.84 9.19 -7.31
C ILE A 111 9.05 8.46 -8.41
N ASP A 112 8.41 7.32 -8.13
CA ASP A 112 7.67 6.51 -9.10
C ASP A 112 6.52 7.24 -9.82
N HIS A 113 6.03 8.34 -9.26
CA HIS A 113 5.01 9.19 -9.86
C HIS A 113 5.59 10.36 -10.69
N GLU A 114 6.90 10.58 -10.62
CA GLU A 114 7.61 11.62 -11.37
C GLU A 114 8.36 11.03 -12.58
N VAL A 115 8.60 9.70 -12.58
CA VAL A 115 9.41 8.99 -13.56
C VAL A 115 8.65 7.77 -14.06
N GLU A 116 8.63 7.54 -15.37
CA GLU A 116 8.04 6.33 -15.96
C GLU A 116 8.83 5.08 -15.56
N GLY A 117 8.11 4.01 -15.21
CA GLY A 117 8.69 2.72 -14.84
C GLY A 117 8.14 2.16 -13.54
N SER A 118 8.43 0.89 -13.27
CA SER A 118 8.11 0.28 -11.99
C SER A 118 9.03 0.83 -10.89
N HIS A 119 8.53 0.91 -9.66
CA HIS A 119 9.37 1.32 -8.52
C HIS A 119 10.61 0.42 -8.34
N ILE A 120 10.54 -0.84 -8.79
CA ILE A 120 11.67 -1.79 -8.79
C ILE A 120 12.76 -1.29 -9.72
N GLN A 121 12.42 -1.04 -11.00
CA GLN A 121 13.39 -0.58 -11.99
C GLN A 121 14.01 0.77 -11.58
N ILE A 122 13.17 1.72 -11.15
CA ILE A 122 13.62 3.03 -10.65
C ILE A 122 14.55 2.84 -9.44
N GLY A 123 14.20 1.96 -8.50
CA GLY A 123 15.01 1.66 -7.32
C GLY A 123 16.37 1.07 -7.67
N VAL A 124 16.41 0.12 -8.60
CA VAL A 124 17.67 -0.47 -9.13
C VAL A 124 18.56 0.60 -9.76
N ASP A 125 17.99 1.49 -10.58
CA ASP A 125 18.76 2.54 -11.26
C ASP A 125 19.30 3.57 -10.28
N LEU A 126 18.53 3.93 -9.25
CA LEU A 126 18.97 4.78 -8.15
C LEU A 126 20.12 4.14 -7.35
N CYS A 127 19.99 2.86 -6.97
CA CYS A 127 21.02 2.15 -6.24
C CYS A 127 22.32 2.02 -7.06
N LYS A 128 22.22 1.76 -8.36
CA LYS A 128 23.39 1.77 -9.27
C LYS A 128 24.02 3.14 -9.38
N LYS A 129 23.23 4.18 -9.59
CA LYS A 129 23.68 5.58 -9.72
C LYS A 129 24.47 6.03 -8.50
N TYR A 130 24.02 5.66 -7.31
CA TYR A 130 24.66 6.05 -6.04
C TYR A 130 25.58 4.99 -5.46
N LYS A 131 25.98 4.01 -6.30
CA LYS A 131 27.04 3.02 -6.02
C LYS A 131 26.75 2.15 -4.80
N GLU A 132 25.51 1.73 -4.62
CA GLU A 132 25.16 0.71 -3.65
C GLU A 132 25.77 -0.65 -4.02
N SER A 133 25.91 -1.54 -3.04
CA SER A 133 26.46 -2.89 -3.28
C SER A 133 25.55 -3.72 -4.17
N GLN A 134 26.14 -4.71 -4.87
CA GLN A 134 25.35 -5.63 -5.71
C GLN A 134 24.29 -6.38 -4.91
N ILE A 135 24.55 -6.68 -3.63
CA ILE A 135 23.57 -7.31 -2.73
C ILE A 135 22.33 -6.43 -2.58
N VAL A 136 22.52 -5.12 -2.32
CA VAL A 136 21.40 -4.16 -2.21
C VAL A 136 20.65 -4.05 -3.54
N ILE A 137 21.38 -3.92 -4.66
CA ILE A 137 20.79 -3.79 -6.00
C ILE A 137 19.94 -5.03 -6.34
N ASN A 138 20.48 -6.23 -6.11
CA ASN A 138 19.74 -7.48 -6.34
C ASN A 138 18.52 -7.59 -5.40
N THR A 139 18.65 -7.20 -4.12
CA THR A 139 17.53 -7.18 -3.19
C THR A 139 16.40 -6.28 -3.67
N VAL A 140 16.72 -5.06 -4.13
CA VAL A 140 15.73 -4.14 -4.72
C VAL A 140 15.08 -4.74 -5.96
N ALA A 141 15.83 -5.46 -6.79
CA ALA A 141 15.31 -6.08 -8.01
C ALA A 141 14.40 -7.28 -7.72
N SER A 142 14.69 -8.07 -6.67
CA SER A 142 14.07 -9.39 -6.45
C SER A 142 12.98 -9.42 -5.38
N HIS A 143 12.76 -8.35 -4.59
CA HIS A 143 11.88 -8.40 -3.42
C HIS A 143 10.41 -8.73 -3.73
N HIS A 144 9.93 -8.50 -4.95
CA HIS A 144 8.60 -8.92 -5.41
C HIS A 144 8.61 -10.22 -6.25
N GLY A 145 9.77 -10.84 -6.46
CA GLY A 145 9.89 -12.07 -7.24
C GLY A 145 10.05 -11.88 -8.75
N ASP A 146 10.27 -10.65 -9.22
CA ASP A 146 10.48 -10.35 -10.65
C ASP A 146 11.82 -10.88 -11.18
N CYS A 147 12.78 -11.16 -10.30
CA CYS A 147 14.00 -11.89 -10.60
C CYS A 147 14.42 -12.80 -9.44
N GLU A 148 15.33 -13.72 -9.69
CA GLU A 148 15.85 -14.61 -8.65
C GLU A 148 16.73 -13.87 -7.63
N PRO A 149 16.55 -14.13 -6.31
CA PRO A 149 17.42 -13.60 -5.28
C PRO A 149 18.80 -14.26 -5.36
N GLU A 150 19.85 -13.46 -5.54
CA GLU A 150 21.24 -13.93 -5.64
C GLU A 150 21.92 -14.11 -4.27
N SER A 151 21.25 -13.73 -3.18
CA SER A 151 21.79 -13.81 -1.82
C SER A 151 20.72 -14.18 -0.80
N LEU A 152 21.16 -14.80 0.28
CA LEU A 152 20.28 -15.09 1.42
C LEU A 152 19.68 -13.79 2.03
N ILE A 153 20.41 -12.67 1.94
CA ILE A 153 19.93 -11.36 2.36
C ILE A 153 18.73 -10.93 1.54
N ALA A 154 18.71 -11.15 0.23
CA ALA A 154 17.55 -10.84 -0.62
C ALA A 154 16.33 -11.66 -0.22
N CYS A 155 16.48 -12.96 0.07
CA CYS A 155 15.39 -13.80 0.58
C CYS A 155 14.87 -13.31 1.95
N ILE A 156 15.78 -12.92 2.84
CA ILE A 156 15.43 -12.39 4.17
C ILE A 156 14.62 -11.10 4.04
N VAL A 157 15.02 -10.17 3.17
CA VAL A 157 14.30 -8.91 2.95
C VAL A 157 12.92 -9.17 2.35
N GLN A 158 12.78 -10.08 1.40
CA GLN A 158 11.49 -10.49 0.85
C GLN A 158 10.55 -11.05 1.94
N ALA A 159 11.07 -11.90 2.82
CA ALA A 159 10.29 -12.41 3.95
C ALA A 159 9.91 -11.29 4.94
N ALA A 160 10.84 -10.39 5.25
CA ALA A 160 10.61 -9.25 6.15
C ALA A 160 9.57 -8.27 5.59
N ASP A 161 9.59 -8.00 4.28
CA ASP A 161 8.59 -7.19 3.59
C ASP A 161 7.20 -7.82 3.70
N ALA A 162 7.09 -9.12 3.39
CA ALA A 162 5.83 -9.86 3.52
C ALA A 162 5.27 -9.83 4.95
N ILE A 163 6.12 -10.01 5.98
CA ILE A 163 5.73 -9.93 7.40
C ILE A 163 5.23 -8.53 7.74
N SER A 164 5.98 -7.48 7.36
CA SER A 164 5.60 -6.09 7.64
C SER A 164 4.27 -5.72 6.96
N ALA A 165 4.05 -6.18 5.72
CA ALA A 165 2.82 -5.92 5.00
C ALA A 165 1.60 -6.68 5.56
N ALA A 166 1.81 -7.91 6.08
CA ALA A 166 0.74 -8.80 6.56
C ALA A 166 0.33 -8.55 8.01
N ARG A 167 1.12 -7.83 8.81
CA ARG A 167 0.81 -7.63 10.23
C ARG A 167 -0.49 -6.86 10.44
N PRO A 168 -1.29 -7.18 11.49
CA PRO A 168 -2.54 -6.49 11.77
C PRO A 168 -2.35 -4.96 11.92
N GLY A 169 -3.13 -4.18 11.16
CA GLY A 169 -3.11 -2.72 11.20
C GLY A 169 -1.96 -2.04 10.44
N ALA A 170 -1.10 -2.79 9.74
CA ALA A 170 -0.05 -2.23 8.89
C ALA A 170 -0.64 -1.45 7.72
N ARG A 171 -1.56 -2.06 7.01
CA ARG A 171 -2.28 -1.45 5.89
C ARG A 171 -3.58 -0.83 6.41
N ARG A 172 -3.65 0.49 6.42
CA ARG A 172 -4.89 1.24 6.69
C ARG A 172 -5.53 1.56 5.35
N GLU A 173 -6.62 0.88 5.08
CA GLU A 173 -7.44 1.20 3.92
C GLU A 173 -8.00 2.63 4.06
N THR A 174 -7.88 3.45 3.02
CA THR A 174 -8.53 4.76 2.99
C THR A 174 -10.04 4.56 2.85
N LEU A 175 -10.86 5.52 3.31
CA LEU A 175 -12.31 5.46 3.14
C LEU A 175 -12.70 5.29 1.67
N GLU A 176 -11.98 5.93 0.77
CA GLU A 176 -12.19 5.85 -0.67
C GLU A 176 -11.88 4.45 -1.23
N THR A 177 -10.70 3.89 -0.89
CA THR A 177 -10.32 2.52 -1.29
C THR A 177 -11.32 1.49 -0.74
N TYR A 178 -11.71 1.66 0.52
CA TYR A 178 -12.74 0.83 1.17
C TYR A 178 -14.07 0.89 0.41
N THR A 179 -14.56 2.09 0.10
CA THR A 179 -15.83 2.28 -0.62
C THR A 179 -15.76 1.70 -2.03
N ASN A 180 -14.65 1.90 -2.74
CA ASN A 180 -14.43 1.34 -4.06
C ASN A 180 -14.42 -0.19 -4.04
N ARG A 181 -13.78 -0.80 -3.05
CA ARG A 181 -13.77 -2.26 -2.89
C ARG A 181 -15.16 -2.82 -2.62
N LEU A 182 -15.95 -2.18 -1.75
CA LEU A 182 -17.34 -2.60 -1.52
C LEU A 182 -18.15 -2.55 -2.81
N LYS A 183 -18.01 -1.47 -3.56
CA LYS A 183 -18.70 -1.31 -4.85
C LYS A 183 -18.24 -2.36 -5.87
N GLN A 184 -16.96 -2.63 -5.98
CA GLN A 184 -16.45 -3.68 -6.87
C GLN A 184 -16.98 -5.07 -6.50
N LEU A 185 -17.05 -5.40 -5.21
CA LEU A 185 -17.66 -6.65 -4.73
C LEU A 185 -19.12 -6.79 -5.19
N GLU A 186 -19.90 -5.72 -5.05
CA GLU A 186 -21.31 -5.71 -5.49
C GLU A 186 -21.40 -5.76 -7.03
N ASP A 187 -20.57 -5.04 -7.75
CA ASP A 187 -20.53 -5.02 -9.21
C ASP A 187 -20.18 -6.40 -9.79
N ILE A 188 -19.17 -7.10 -9.26
CA ILE A 188 -18.82 -8.48 -9.65
C ILE A 188 -20.02 -9.41 -9.44
N THR A 189 -20.64 -9.34 -8.28
CA THR A 189 -21.71 -10.26 -7.91
C THR A 189 -22.99 -10.03 -8.74
N ASN A 190 -23.32 -8.77 -9.02
CA ASN A 190 -24.50 -8.39 -9.80
C ASN A 190 -24.41 -8.77 -11.29
N GLN A 191 -23.21 -9.17 -11.80
CA GLN A 191 -23.05 -9.66 -13.18
C GLN A 191 -23.58 -11.09 -13.36
N PHE A 192 -23.74 -11.85 -12.30
CA PHE A 192 -24.18 -13.24 -12.39
C PHE A 192 -25.69 -13.35 -12.70
N LYS A 193 -25.99 -14.22 -13.67
CA LYS A 193 -27.39 -14.48 -14.06
C LYS A 193 -28.17 -15.08 -12.90
N GLY A 194 -29.34 -14.53 -12.62
CA GLY A 194 -30.21 -14.97 -11.53
C GLY A 194 -30.00 -14.22 -10.22
N VAL A 195 -29.01 -13.34 -10.13
CA VAL A 195 -28.85 -12.40 -9.02
C VAL A 195 -29.81 -11.24 -9.21
N ASP A 196 -30.60 -10.90 -8.18
CA ASP A 196 -31.47 -9.74 -8.12
C ASP A 196 -30.68 -8.51 -7.63
N LYS A 197 -29.98 -8.68 -6.51
CA LYS A 197 -29.13 -7.63 -5.90
C LYS A 197 -28.15 -8.24 -4.92
N SER A 198 -27.07 -7.53 -4.66
CA SER A 198 -26.09 -7.93 -3.65
C SER A 198 -25.74 -6.77 -2.72
N PHE A 199 -25.24 -7.11 -1.53
CA PHE A 199 -24.86 -6.15 -0.51
C PHE A 199 -23.57 -6.59 0.16
N ALA A 200 -22.54 -5.76 0.09
CA ALA A 200 -21.33 -5.96 0.87
C ALA A 200 -21.57 -5.49 2.30
N ILE A 201 -21.39 -6.39 3.27
CA ILE A 201 -21.61 -6.16 4.69
C ILE A 201 -20.38 -6.54 5.53
N GLN A 202 -20.40 -6.29 6.83
CA GLN A 202 -19.30 -6.57 7.76
C GLN A 202 -17.95 -6.01 7.27
N ALA A 203 -17.97 -4.76 6.83
CA ALA A 203 -16.78 -4.09 6.27
C ALA A 203 -16.17 -4.81 5.04
N GLY A 204 -17.04 -5.42 4.19
CA GLY A 204 -16.61 -6.13 2.99
C GLY A 204 -16.10 -7.56 3.25
N ARG A 205 -16.32 -8.10 4.45
CA ARG A 205 -15.95 -9.48 4.78
C ARG A 205 -17.08 -10.50 4.48
N GLU A 206 -18.26 -10.01 4.17
CA GLU A 206 -19.39 -10.84 3.72
C GLU A 206 -20.09 -10.11 2.56
N ILE A 207 -20.40 -10.84 1.48
CA ILE A 207 -21.30 -10.41 0.43
C ILE A 207 -22.59 -11.23 0.50
N ARG A 208 -23.72 -10.53 0.67
CA ARG A 208 -25.07 -11.14 0.61
C ARG A 208 -25.62 -10.98 -0.78
N VAL A 209 -25.96 -12.10 -1.39
CA VAL A 209 -26.45 -12.20 -2.74
C VAL A 209 -27.88 -12.67 -2.72
N MET A 210 -28.82 -11.80 -3.06
CA MET A 210 -30.23 -12.13 -3.20
C MET A 210 -30.46 -12.65 -4.61
N VAL A 211 -31.02 -13.85 -4.73
CA VAL A 211 -31.34 -14.46 -6.03
C VAL A 211 -32.82 -14.45 -6.31
N VAL A 212 -33.18 -14.41 -7.59
CA VAL A 212 -34.55 -14.53 -8.07
C VAL A 212 -35.01 -15.97 -7.90
N PRO A 213 -36.04 -16.27 -7.04
CA PRO A 213 -36.44 -17.64 -6.72
C PRO A 213 -36.90 -18.49 -7.90
N GLU A 214 -37.40 -17.84 -8.95
CA GLU A 214 -37.87 -18.46 -10.19
C GLU A 214 -36.73 -18.90 -11.11
N HIS A 215 -35.54 -18.28 -10.96
CA HIS A 215 -34.39 -18.50 -11.84
C HIS A 215 -33.29 -19.36 -11.23
N VAL A 216 -33.23 -19.45 -9.89
CA VAL A 216 -32.19 -20.17 -9.16
C VAL A 216 -32.84 -21.12 -8.16
N ASN A 217 -32.59 -22.40 -8.32
CA ASN A 217 -33.05 -23.44 -7.37
C ASN A 217 -31.98 -23.69 -6.28
N ASP A 218 -32.28 -24.50 -5.28
CA ASP A 218 -31.42 -24.75 -4.14
C ASP A 218 -30.06 -25.43 -4.52
N ALA A 219 -30.09 -26.29 -5.54
CA ALA A 219 -28.85 -26.92 -6.05
C ALA A 219 -27.96 -25.92 -6.79
N ASP A 220 -28.56 -25.02 -7.57
CA ASP A 220 -27.86 -23.99 -8.31
C ASP A 220 -27.23 -22.94 -7.39
N MET A 221 -27.82 -22.67 -6.20
CA MET A 221 -27.26 -21.73 -5.21
C MET A 221 -25.86 -22.14 -4.77
N VAL A 222 -25.57 -23.42 -4.60
CA VAL A 222 -24.26 -23.92 -4.16
C VAL A 222 -23.21 -23.68 -5.25
N LEU A 223 -23.58 -23.92 -6.50
CA LEU A 223 -22.71 -23.67 -7.65
C LEU A 223 -22.46 -22.16 -7.84
N LEU A 224 -23.53 -21.37 -7.78
CA LEU A 224 -23.45 -19.92 -7.88
C LEU A 224 -22.56 -19.31 -6.79
N ALA A 225 -22.66 -19.75 -5.55
CA ALA A 225 -21.80 -19.28 -4.47
C ALA A 225 -20.31 -19.57 -4.73
N ARG A 226 -20.02 -20.76 -5.29
CA ARG A 226 -18.66 -21.16 -5.65
C ARG A 226 -18.12 -20.35 -6.81
N ASP A 227 -18.93 -20.10 -7.84
CA ASP A 227 -18.51 -19.36 -9.03
C ASP A 227 -18.28 -17.87 -8.68
N ILE A 228 -19.15 -17.29 -7.86
CA ILE A 228 -18.96 -15.93 -7.32
C ILE A 228 -17.66 -15.85 -6.51
N ALA A 229 -17.39 -16.83 -5.63
CA ALA A 229 -16.17 -16.84 -4.83
C ALA A 229 -14.92 -16.88 -5.71
N LYS A 230 -14.89 -17.72 -6.75
CA LYS A 230 -13.78 -17.80 -7.72
C LYS A 230 -13.59 -16.48 -8.49
N GLN A 231 -14.68 -15.83 -8.89
CA GLN A 231 -14.60 -14.57 -9.61
C GLN A 231 -14.02 -13.45 -8.71
N ILE A 232 -14.46 -13.40 -7.45
CA ILE A 232 -13.93 -12.47 -6.44
C ILE A 232 -12.43 -12.73 -6.23
N GLU A 233 -11.99 -13.98 -6.11
CA GLU A 233 -10.58 -14.36 -5.97
C GLU A 233 -9.73 -13.95 -7.19
N ALA A 234 -10.30 -13.98 -8.38
CA ALA A 234 -9.60 -13.65 -9.63
C ALA A 234 -9.50 -12.12 -9.88
N GLU A 235 -10.49 -11.34 -9.43
CA GLU A 235 -10.62 -9.92 -9.79
C GLU A 235 -10.30 -8.95 -8.64
N LEU A 236 -10.30 -9.43 -7.38
CA LEU A 236 -10.17 -8.57 -6.21
C LEU A 236 -9.01 -8.98 -5.31
N GLU A 237 -8.12 -8.05 -5.02
CA GLU A 237 -7.18 -8.18 -3.91
C GLU A 237 -7.83 -7.75 -2.60
N TYR A 238 -7.89 -8.65 -1.60
CA TYR A 238 -8.48 -8.36 -0.30
C TYR A 238 -7.71 -9.03 0.84
N PRO A 239 -7.62 -8.39 2.01
CA PRO A 239 -6.94 -8.97 3.16
C PRO A 239 -7.87 -9.95 3.89
N GLY A 240 -7.60 -11.25 3.83
CA GLY A 240 -8.31 -12.28 4.57
C GLY A 240 -9.30 -13.08 3.72
N GLN A 241 -10.46 -13.44 4.27
CA GLN A 241 -11.51 -14.21 3.59
C GLN A 241 -12.77 -13.38 3.41
N ILE A 242 -13.45 -13.53 2.27
CA ILE A 242 -14.76 -12.96 2.00
C ILE A 242 -15.79 -14.11 2.01
N LYS A 243 -16.78 -14.00 2.87
CA LYS A 243 -17.89 -14.94 2.92
C LYS A 243 -18.91 -14.60 1.84
N VAL A 244 -19.16 -15.51 0.90
CA VAL A 244 -20.23 -15.40 -0.09
C VAL A 244 -21.48 -16.09 0.47
N ASN A 245 -22.53 -15.31 0.69
CA ASN A 245 -23.80 -15.79 1.25
C ASN A 245 -24.93 -15.59 0.24
N VAL A 246 -25.31 -16.67 -0.47
CA VAL A 246 -26.40 -16.65 -1.44
C VAL A 246 -27.71 -16.95 -0.73
N ILE A 247 -28.72 -16.09 -0.91
CA ILE A 247 -30.01 -16.15 -0.23
C ILE A 247 -31.13 -16.20 -1.26
N ARG A 248 -31.97 -17.22 -1.15
CA ARG A 248 -33.21 -17.35 -1.88
C ARG A 248 -34.36 -17.16 -0.90
N GLU A 249 -35.20 -16.17 -1.12
CA GLU A 249 -36.30 -15.82 -0.21
C GLU A 249 -37.64 -15.79 -0.94
N SER A 250 -38.63 -16.47 -0.36
CA SER A 250 -40.03 -16.37 -0.78
C SER A 250 -40.84 -15.73 0.34
N ARG A 251 -41.65 -14.70 0.02
CA ARG A 251 -42.51 -14.00 1.00
C ARG A 251 -43.97 -14.17 0.62
N ALA A 252 -44.81 -14.53 1.59
CA ALA A 252 -46.23 -14.40 1.50
C ALA A 252 -46.71 -13.35 2.51
N ILE A 253 -47.57 -12.43 2.09
CA ILE A 253 -48.11 -11.36 2.95
C ILE A 253 -49.62 -11.43 2.92
N ASP A 254 -50.23 -11.45 4.11
CA ASP A 254 -51.67 -11.31 4.29
C ASP A 254 -51.95 -10.31 5.43
N TYR A 255 -53.11 -9.67 5.41
CA TYR A 255 -53.50 -8.66 6.39
C TYR A 255 -54.66 -9.16 7.25
N ALA A 256 -54.45 -9.26 8.57
CA ALA A 256 -55.54 -9.43 9.51
C ALA A 256 -56.35 -8.12 9.57
N LYS A 257 -57.68 -8.24 9.43
CA LYS A 257 -58.63 -7.11 9.55
C LYS A 257 -59.35 -7.15 10.88
#